data_0a1ed6bf77db730ebefb143e49376d75
#
_entry.id   0a1ed6bf77db730ebefb143e49376d75
#
_cell.length_a   1.000
_cell.length_b   1.000
_cell.length_c   1.000
_cell.angle_alpha   90.00
_cell.angle_beta   90.00
_cell.angle_gamma   90.00
#
_symmetry.space_group_name_H-M   'P 1'
#
loop_
_entity.id
_entity.type
_entity.pdbx_description
1 polymer ?
#
loop_
_entity_poly.entity_id
_entity_poly.type
_entity_poly.pdbx_seq_one_letter_code
_entity_poly.pdbx_strand_id
1 'polypeptide(L)'
;MTATLEASTAESMAIDDTVRYAPWPARAGAFALDFVPGVAVITTMTLLAVAAPLRSWVWWVFVAAVVVVALAMVANRVLLPTVTGWTMGRAVFGIRVIRSDGQPARSHQLLIRDLAHVLDTVALFIGWLWPLWDRRNRTFADLLTRNEVRVVEAPQNNIRRIAGIVLVAAAVLSAAGSGLGYLQVYRQDRAVEQARSQIAEQGPRIVEQMLSYGTDTVVDDFARAQALTTDGYRPQLVAQQQAVQKSGVVSNEYWAVSSAVLTDPPPSMERAAMLLALQGQLGADPKDVKFITATVRADFEKSGDTWRVSALTVLKKPNMAGAGG
;
A
#
# COMPACT_ATOMS: atom_id res chain seq x y z
N MET A 1 42.84 64.30 5.42
CA MET A 1 42.85 62.81 5.40
C MET A 1 41.81 62.16 6.28
N THR A 2 41.36 62.81 7.34
CA THR A 2 40.26 62.34 8.24
C THR A 2 38.86 62.44 7.64
N ALA A 3 38.52 63.49 6.87
CA ALA A 3 37.18 63.71 6.30
C ALA A 3 36.83 62.67 5.20
N THR A 4 37.83 62.15 4.46
CA THR A 4 37.61 61.10 3.44
C THR A 4 37.40 59.71 4.04
N LEU A 5 37.99 59.46 5.22
CA LEU A 5 37.76 58.22 5.97
C LEU A 5 36.36 58.21 6.66
N GLU A 6 35.91 59.34 7.17
CA GLU A 6 34.59 59.49 7.78
C GLU A 6 33.48 59.39 6.72
N ALA A 7 33.66 60.01 5.55
CA ALA A 7 32.74 59.89 4.41
C ALA A 7 32.66 58.43 3.91
N SER A 8 33.80 57.73 3.76
CA SER A 8 33.83 56.31 3.34
C SER A 8 33.18 55.38 4.40
N THR A 9 33.36 55.70 5.71
CA THR A 9 32.75 54.93 6.78
C THR A 9 31.23 55.17 6.88
N ALA A 10 30.80 56.44 6.70
CA ALA A 10 29.39 56.80 6.66
C ALA A 10 28.67 56.21 5.42
N GLU A 11 29.32 56.18 4.25
CA GLU A 11 28.81 55.58 3.03
C GLU A 11 28.72 54.05 3.15
N SER A 12 29.73 53.43 3.78
CA SER A 12 29.71 51.98 4.10
C SER A 12 28.60 51.62 5.11
N MET A 13 28.32 52.47 6.11
CA MET A 13 27.27 52.30 7.08
C MET A 13 25.88 52.55 6.45
N ALA A 14 25.74 53.53 5.53
CA ALA A 14 24.49 53.83 4.83
C ALA A 14 24.11 52.71 3.82
N ILE A 15 25.08 52.01 3.25
CA ILE A 15 24.81 50.88 2.37
C ILE A 15 24.30 49.65 3.16
N ASP A 16 24.73 49.47 4.41
CA ASP A 16 24.30 48.35 5.25
C ASP A 16 22.88 48.54 5.81
N ASP A 17 22.42 49.78 5.97
CA ASP A 17 21.06 50.11 6.47
C ASP A 17 19.95 49.85 5.40
N THR A 18 20.31 49.62 4.15
CA THR A 18 19.35 49.32 3.06
C THR A 18 19.08 47.81 2.88
N VAL A 19 19.91 46.95 3.49
CA VAL A 19 19.78 45.48 3.35
C VAL A 19 18.79 44.93 4.37
N ARG A 20 17.60 44.52 3.87
CA ARG A 20 16.57 43.87 4.70
C ARG A 20 16.71 42.36 4.66
N TYR A 21 17.12 41.73 5.77
CA TYR A 21 17.17 40.28 5.92
C TYR A 21 15.78 39.69 6.08
N ALA A 22 15.54 38.53 5.45
CA ALA A 22 14.24 37.86 5.52
C ALA A 22 13.95 37.36 6.94
N PRO A 23 12.81 37.73 7.56
CA PRO A 23 12.43 37.26 8.87
C PRO A 23 12.12 35.77 8.85
N TRP A 24 12.30 35.11 10.01
CA TRP A 24 12.09 33.67 10.13
C TRP A 24 10.74 33.18 9.59
N PRO A 25 9.56 33.81 9.86
CA PRO A 25 8.28 33.34 9.35
C PRO A 25 8.20 33.32 7.82
N ALA A 26 8.78 34.29 7.13
CA ALA A 26 8.81 34.33 5.67
C ALA A 26 9.66 33.17 5.10
N ARG A 27 10.77 32.85 5.75
CA ARG A 27 11.65 31.74 5.38
C ARG A 27 10.96 30.40 5.63
N ALA A 28 10.34 30.21 6.81
CA ALA A 28 9.59 29.01 7.16
C ALA A 28 8.39 28.80 6.22
N GLY A 29 7.64 29.85 5.93
CA GLY A 29 6.52 29.81 4.98
C GLY A 29 6.94 29.46 3.56
N ALA A 30 8.04 30.06 3.08
CA ALA A 30 8.61 29.73 1.77
C ALA A 30 9.07 28.26 1.68
N PHE A 31 9.76 27.78 2.72
CA PHE A 31 10.18 26.38 2.82
C PHE A 31 8.97 25.44 2.87
N ALA A 32 7.98 25.75 3.68
CA ALA A 32 6.76 24.93 3.79
C ALA A 32 6.04 24.84 2.45
N LEU A 33 5.91 25.93 1.71
CA LEU A 33 5.25 25.96 0.41
C LEU A 33 6.03 25.17 -0.66
N ASP A 34 7.37 25.18 -0.60
CA ASP A 34 8.22 24.44 -1.52
C ASP A 34 8.28 22.94 -1.21
N PHE A 35 8.04 22.53 0.06
CA PHE A 35 8.37 21.18 0.52
C PHE A 35 7.13 20.36 0.92
N VAL A 36 6.23 20.94 1.73
CA VAL A 36 5.12 20.20 2.33
C VAL A 36 4.16 19.59 1.30
N PRO A 37 3.74 20.28 0.22
CA PRO A 37 2.82 19.68 -0.74
C PRO A 37 3.42 18.47 -1.44
N GLY A 38 4.69 18.56 -1.84
CA GLY A 38 5.40 17.46 -2.48
C GLY A 38 5.59 16.26 -1.55
N VAL A 39 6.02 16.50 -0.31
CA VAL A 39 6.17 15.44 0.71
C VAL A 39 4.83 14.78 1.01
N ALA A 40 3.74 15.55 1.12
CA ALA A 40 2.41 14.99 1.35
C ALA A 40 1.99 14.02 0.23
N VAL A 41 2.18 14.41 -1.04
CA VAL A 41 1.88 13.53 -2.18
C VAL A 41 2.79 12.30 -2.17
N ILE A 42 4.11 12.48 -2.00
CA ILE A 42 5.07 11.36 -1.97
C ILE A 42 4.70 10.38 -0.86
N THR A 43 4.43 10.87 0.35
CA THR A 43 4.06 10.00 1.48
C THR A 43 2.77 9.23 1.18
N THR A 44 1.72 9.92 0.70
CA THR A 44 0.46 9.30 0.34
C THR A 44 0.65 8.21 -0.72
N MET A 45 1.34 8.53 -1.82
CA MET A 45 1.57 7.58 -2.91
C MET A 45 2.46 6.41 -2.49
N THR A 46 3.46 6.63 -1.62
CA THR A 46 4.31 5.57 -1.09
C THR A 46 3.50 4.60 -0.22
N LEU A 47 2.67 5.11 0.69
CA LEU A 47 1.80 4.27 1.52
C LEU A 47 0.83 3.44 0.68
N LEU A 48 0.25 4.04 -0.36
CA LEU A 48 -0.63 3.35 -1.30
C LEU A 48 0.13 2.30 -2.14
N ALA A 49 1.36 2.58 -2.54
CA ALA A 49 2.21 1.62 -3.26
C ALA A 49 2.55 0.41 -2.37
N VAL A 50 2.85 0.63 -1.08
CA VAL A 50 3.12 -0.46 -0.12
C VAL A 50 1.88 -1.34 0.09
N ALA A 51 0.68 -0.75 0.08
CA ALA A 51 -0.59 -1.48 0.24
C ALA A 51 -1.06 -2.18 -1.04
N ALA A 52 -0.59 -1.76 -2.22
CA ALA A 52 -0.99 -2.33 -3.50
C ALA A 52 -0.26 -3.67 -3.78
N PRO A 53 -0.88 -4.61 -4.52
CA PRO A 53 -0.21 -5.83 -4.96
C PRO A 53 1.06 -5.49 -5.75
N LEU A 54 2.18 -6.09 -5.35
CA LEU A 54 3.49 -5.82 -5.92
C LEU A 54 3.50 -6.00 -7.44
N ARG A 55 4.05 -5.04 -8.18
CA ARG A 55 4.14 -5.02 -9.65
C ARG A 55 2.79 -4.97 -10.37
N SER A 56 1.67 -4.72 -9.68
CA SER A 56 0.40 -4.44 -10.35
C SER A 56 0.47 -3.11 -11.12
N TRP A 57 -0.46 -2.89 -12.05
CA TRP A 57 -0.52 -1.62 -12.77
C TRP A 57 -0.74 -0.42 -11.82
N VAL A 58 -1.53 -0.60 -10.74
CA VAL A 58 -1.78 0.42 -9.70
C VAL A 58 -0.51 0.73 -8.93
N TRP A 59 0.28 -0.29 -8.59
CA TRP A 59 1.58 -0.12 -7.95
C TRP A 59 2.52 0.77 -8.79
N TRP A 60 2.60 0.51 -10.11
CA TRP A 60 3.40 1.32 -11.02
C TRP A 60 2.91 2.76 -11.13
N VAL A 61 1.59 2.99 -11.11
CA VAL A 61 1.01 4.35 -11.10
C VAL A 61 1.47 5.13 -9.87
N PHE A 62 1.42 4.52 -8.68
CA PHE A 62 1.86 5.18 -7.44
C PHE A 62 3.36 5.43 -7.43
N VAL A 63 4.18 4.47 -7.86
CA VAL A 63 5.64 4.64 -7.98
C VAL A 63 5.99 5.73 -8.98
N ALA A 64 5.35 5.77 -10.13
CA ALA A 64 5.55 6.82 -11.12
C ALA A 64 5.19 8.21 -10.56
N ALA A 65 4.08 8.32 -9.82
CA ALA A 65 3.69 9.57 -9.17
C ALA A 65 4.75 10.05 -8.17
N VAL A 66 5.29 9.14 -7.34
CA VAL A 66 6.41 9.46 -6.41
C VAL A 66 7.60 10.02 -7.17
N VAL A 67 8.04 9.35 -8.24
CA VAL A 67 9.20 9.78 -9.04
C VAL A 67 8.95 11.15 -9.68
N VAL A 68 7.80 11.35 -10.31
CA VAL A 68 7.47 12.63 -10.97
C VAL A 68 7.43 13.78 -9.97
N VAL A 69 6.81 13.59 -8.81
CA VAL A 69 6.73 14.65 -7.78
C VAL A 69 8.11 14.92 -7.18
N ALA A 70 8.92 13.90 -6.92
CA ALA A 70 10.28 14.08 -6.44
C ALA A 70 11.14 14.88 -7.44
N LEU A 71 11.05 14.57 -8.73
CA LEU A 71 11.74 15.32 -9.80
C LEU A 71 11.24 16.77 -9.87
N ALA A 72 9.91 17.00 -9.75
CA ALA A 72 9.34 18.34 -9.71
C ALA A 72 9.84 19.16 -8.51
N MET A 73 9.97 18.53 -7.33
CA MET A 73 10.55 19.17 -6.15
C MET A 73 12.02 19.56 -6.36
N VAL A 74 12.82 18.66 -6.94
CA VAL A 74 14.23 18.95 -7.27
C VAL A 74 14.31 20.09 -8.30
N ALA A 75 13.47 20.06 -9.32
CA ALA A 75 13.41 21.13 -10.32
C ALA A 75 13.05 22.49 -9.69
N ASN A 76 12.04 22.54 -8.80
CA ASN A 76 11.69 23.77 -8.09
C ASN A 76 12.81 24.30 -7.19
N ARG A 77 13.58 23.42 -6.54
CA ARG A 77 14.58 23.85 -5.56
C ARG A 77 15.97 24.12 -6.15
N VAL A 78 16.33 23.42 -7.21
CA VAL A 78 17.67 23.49 -7.81
C VAL A 78 17.66 24.18 -9.18
N LEU A 79 16.76 23.77 -10.09
CA LEU A 79 16.75 24.27 -11.45
C LEU A 79 16.06 25.63 -11.58
N LEU A 80 14.88 25.78 -11.02
CA LEU A 80 14.09 27.01 -11.15
C LEU A 80 14.83 28.26 -10.64
N PRO A 81 15.55 28.22 -9.48
CA PRO A 81 16.31 29.37 -9.02
C PRO A 81 17.48 29.76 -9.91
N THR A 82 18.02 28.86 -10.72
CA THR A 82 19.11 29.19 -11.64
C THR A 82 18.66 30.01 -12.85
N VAL A 83 17.42 29.80 -13.27
CA VAL A 83 16.82 30.49 -14.41
C VAL A 83 16.07 31.75 -13.98
N THR A 84 15.29 31.67 -12.89
CA THR A 84 14.39 32.75 -12.42
C THR A 84 14.93 33.50 -11.22
N GLY A 85 15.90 32.92 -10.50
CA GLY A 85 16.38 33.41 -9.21
C GLY A 85 15.52 33.05 -8.01
N TRP A 86 14.45 32.25 -8.20
CA TRP A 86 13.45 31.99 -7.19
C TRP A 86 13.05 30.49 -7.15
N THR A 87 12.70 29.99 -5.96
CA THR A 87 11.78 28.87 -5.85
C THR A 87 10.34 29.42 -5.82
N MET A 88 9.35 28.58 -6.03
CA MET A 88 7.94 28.98 -5.94
C MET A 88 7.63 29.62 -4.59
N GLY A 89 8.00 28.96 -3.48
CA GLY A 89 7.76 29.48 -2.13
C GLY A 89 8.50 30.82 -1.88
N ARG A 90 9.76 30.94 -2.28
CA ARG A 90 10.53 32.18 -2.12
C ARG A 90 9.90 33.33 -2.91
N ALA A 91 9.41 33.07 -4.13
CA ALA A 91 8.74 34.06 -4.95
C ALA A 91 7.44 34.57 -4.31
N VAL A 92 6.64 33.67 -3.69
CA VAL A 92 5.42 34.06 -2.97
C VAL A 92 5.67 34.97 -1.78
N PHE A 93 6.80 34.72 -1.05
CA PHE A 93 7.16 35.51 0.14
C PHE A 93 8.09 36.68 -0.15
N GLY A 94 8.49 36.93 -1.40
CA GLY A 94 9.36 38.03 -1.78
C GLY A 94 10.74 37.96 -1.13
N ILE A 95 11.33 36.74 -1.04
CA ILE A 95 12.64 36.52 -0.46
C ILE A 95 13.56 35.79 -1.42
N ARG A 96 14.85 36.16 -1.42
CA ARG A 96 15.85 35.58 -2.33
C ARG A 96 17.11 35.15 -1.57
N VAL A 97 17.68 34.00 -1.96
CA VAL A 97 18.99 33.56 -1.48
C VAL A 97 20.07 34.25 -2.31
N ILE A 98 20.94 34.94 -1.62
CA ILE A 98 22.06 35.71 -2.18
C ILE A 98 23.33 35.30 -1.42
N ARG A 99 24.46 35.30 -2.07
CA ARG A 99 25.76 35.11 -1.42
C ARG A 99 26.09 36.29 -0.52
N SER A 100 26.90 36.05 0.48
CA SER A 100 27.36 37.11 1.41
C SER A 100 28.12 38.25 0.73
N ASP A 101 28.64 38.01 -0.50
CA ASP A 101 29.28 39.00 -1.37
C ASP A 101 28.29 39.77 -2.26
N GLY A 102 26.96 39.56 -2.09
CA GLY A 102 25.93 40.23 -2.87
C GLY A 102 25.62 39.58 -4.22
N GLN A 103 26.37 38.59 -4.66
CA GLN A 103 26.16 37.92 -5.94
C GLN A 103 25.04 36.86 -5.86
N PRO A 104 24.36 36.57 -6.96
CA PRO A 104 23.37 35.47 -7.01
C PRO A 104 24.00 34.13 -6.67
N ALA A 105 23.33 33.32 -5.88
CA ALA A 105 23.80 31.98 -5.56
C ALA A 105 23.67 31.06 -6.80
N ARG A 106 24.74 30.31 -7.11
CA ARG A 106 24.77 29.34 -8.23
C ARG A 106 24.06 28.04 -7.84
N SER A 107 23.62 27.23 -8.85
CA SER A 107 22.91 25.98 -8.65
C SER A 107 23.60 25.01 -7.67
N HIS A 108 24.90 24.78 -7.85
CA HIS A 108 25.66 23.90 -6.96
C HIS A 108 25.71 24.40 -5.52
N GLN A 109 25.76 25.73 -5.30
CA GLN A 109 25.73 26.32 -3.97
C GLN A 109 24.36 26.18 -3.31
N LEU A 110 23.28 26.31 -4.09
CA LEU A 110 21.91 26.04 -3.60
C LEU A 110 21.75 24.57 -3.25
N LEU A 111 22.30 23.65 -4.05
CA LEU A 111 22.28 22.21 -3.75
C LEU A 111 23.06 21.91 -2.46
N ILE A 112 24.30 22.44 -2.32
CA ILE A 112 25.09 22.25 -1.10
C ILE A 112 24.37 22.84 0.11
N ARG A 113 23.73 24.00 -0.05
CA ARG A 113 22.93 24.62 1.00
C ARG A 113 21.75 23.74 1.40
N ASP A 114 21.01 23.17 0.43
CA ASP A 114 19.88 22.28 0.72
C ASP A 114 20.35 20.99 1.40
N LEU A 115 21.50 20.43 1.02
CA LEU A 115 22.12 19.32 1.74
C LEU A 115 22.58 19.72 3.15
N ALA A 116 23.14 20.93 3.31
CA ALA A 116 23.57 21.44 4.62
C ALA A 116 22.41 21.64 5.60
N HIS A 117 21.16 21.78 5.14
CA HIS A 117 19.97 21.78 6.01
C HIS A 117 19.77 20.46 6.78
N VAL A 118 20.44 19.38 6.38
CA VAL A 118 20.52 18.15 7.18
C VAL A 118 21.16 18.44 8.54
N LEU A 119 22.18 19.29 8.58
CA LEU A 119 22.82 19.71 9.85
C LEU A 119 21.86 20.49 10.73
N ASP A 120 21.03 21.36 10.14
CA ASP A 120 19.99 22.10 10.87
C ASP A 120 18.98 21.15 11.55
N THR A 121 18.70 19.99 10.90
CA THR A 121 17.77 18.96 11.38
C THR A 121 18.42 18.05 12.43
N VAL A 122 19.64 17.54 12.15
CA VAL A 122 20.38 16.63 13.05
C VAL A 122 20.73 17.33 14.37
N ALA A 123 20.97 18.65 14.35
CA ALA A 123 21.15 19.46 15.54
C ALA A 123 19.82 19.72 16.29
N LEU A 124 18.91 18.75 16.33
CA LEU A 124 17.61 18.83 17.01
C LEU A 124 16.78 20.05 16.58
N PHE A 125 16.84 20.39 15.30
CA PHE A 125 16.17 21.53 14.67
C PHE A 125 16.67 22.91 15.15
N ILE A 126 17.69 22.99 16.00
CA ILE A 126 18.25 24.26 16.50
C ILE A 126 18.73 25.13 15.32
N GLY A 127 19.32 24.54 14.30
CA GLY A 127 19.76 25.27 13.11
C GLY A 127 18.62 25.95 12.34
N TRP A 128 17.43 25.36 12.33
CA TRP A 128 16.21 25.97 11.75
C TRP A 128 15.68 27.14 12.58
N LEU A 129 15.92 27.13 13.89
CA LEU A 129 15.52 28.19 14.82
C LEU A 129 16.61 29.25 14.99
N TRP A 130 17.87 28.96 14.58
CA TRP A 130 19.01 29.86 14.74
C TRP A 130 18.77 31.27 14.18
N PRO A 131 18.03 31.47 13.06
CA PRO A 131 17.69 32.81 12.57
C PRO A 131 16.97 33.74 13.56
N LEU A 132 16.40 33.21 14.65
CA LEU A 132 15.76 34.02 15.70
C LEU A 132 16.77 34.75 16.54
N TRP A 133 18.04 34.29 16.60
CA TRP A 133 19.13 34.85 17.40
C TRP A 133 20.23 35.51 16.54
N ASP A 134 20.37 35.08 15.28
CA ASP A 134 21.37 35.64 14.36
C ASP A 134 20.93 37.01 13.81
N ARG A 135 21.78 38.01 13.90
CA ARG A 135 21.49 39.39 13.42
C ARG A 135 21.14 39.44 11.93
N ARG A 136 21.59 38.47 11.15
CA ARG A 136 21.31 38.35 9.70
C ARG A 136 20.29 37.25 9.37
N ASN A 137 19.62 36.74 10.40
CA ASN A 137 18.62 35.67 10.26
C ASN A 137 19.10 34.42 9.50
N ARG A 138 20.36 33.98 9.70
CA ARG A 138 20.98 32.85 8.98
C ARG A 138 20.74 31.55 9.74
N THR A 139 20.51 30.45 9.02
CA THR A 139 20.55 29.07 9.52
C THR A 139 22.00 28.57 9.56
N PHE A 140 22.26 27.39 10.16
CA PHE A 140 23.58 26.77 10.09
C PHE A 140 23.98 26.47 8.65
N ALA A 141 23.04 26.02 7.82
CA ALA A 141 23.25 25.82 6.39
C ALA A 141 23.67 27.13 5.68
N ASP A 142 23.05 28.26 6.02
CA ASP A 142 23.42 29.58 5.47
C ASP A 142 24.84 29.99 5.91
N LEU A 143 25.20 29.77 7.17
CA LEU A 143 26.52 30.06 7.70
C LEU A 143 27.60 29.24 6.99
N LEU A 144 27.36 27.93 6.85
CA LEU A 144 28.29 27.00 6.21
C LEU A 144 28.54 27.36 4.74
N THR A 145 27.47 27.72 4.02
CA THR A 145 27.53 28.01 2.59
C THR A 145 27.74 29.48 2.25
N ARG A 146 27.93 30.34 3.26
CA ARG A 146 28.09 31.80 3.13
C ARG A 146 26.98 32.44 2.31
N ASN A 147 25.74 32.05 2.59
CA ASN A 147 24.54 32.62 1.97
C ASN A 147 23.76 33.48 2.98
N GLU A 148 22.94 34.38 2.43
CA GLU A 148 22.00 35.22 3.15
C GLU A 148 20.65 35.18 2.45
N VAL A 149 19.57 35.33 3.20
CA VAL A 149 18.22 35.45 2.61
C VAL A 149 17.76 36.87 2.82
N ARG A 150 17.55 37.59 1.71
CA ARG A 150 17.14 39.00 1.72
C ARG A 150 15.72 39.16 1.22
N VAL A 151 15.02 40.17 1.77
CA VAL A 151 13.72 40.61 1.24
C VAL A 151 13.98 41.38 -0.05
N VAL A 152 13.24 41.03 -1.09
CA VAL A 152 13.30 41.71 -2.40
C VAL A 152 11.89 41.87 -2.94
N GLU A 153 11.71 42.74 -3.91
CA GLU A 153 10.40 42.84 -4.56
C GLU A 153 10.02 41.51 -5.19
N ALA A 154 8.81 41.04 -4.84
CA ALA A 154 8.26 39.80 -5.41
C ALA A 154 8.08 39.97 -6.93
N PRO A 155 8.31 38.91 -7.72
CA PRO A 155 8.06 39.00 -9.17
C PRO A 155 6.59 39.37 -9.42
N GLN A 156 6.37 40.29 -10.34
CA GLN A 156 5.04 40.83 -10.67
C GLN A 156 4.12 39.81 -11.36
N ASN A 157 4.58 38.61 -11.62
CA ASN A 157 3.83 37.53 -12.25
C ASN A 157 2.80 36.94 -11.24
N ASN A 158 1.77 36.26 -11.77
CA ASN A 158 0.69 35.60 -11.00
C ASN A 158 1.20 34.44 -10.12
N ILE A 159 2.32 34.62 -9.41
CA ILE A 159 3.00 33.55 -8.64
C ILE A 159 2.09 32.96 -7.56
N ARG A 160 1.25 33.79 -6.91
CA ARG A 160 0.29 33.30 -5.92
C ARG A 160 -0.76 32.39 -6.53
N ARG A 161 -1.21 32.69 -7.76
CA ARG A 161 -2.13 31.84 -8.50
C ARG A 161 -1.47 30.51 -8.89
N ILE A 162 -0.22 30.55 -9.33
CA ILE A 162 0.56 29.34 -9.66
C ILE A 162 0.72 28.48 -8.41
N ALA A 163 1.10 29.07 -7.27
CA ALA A 163 1.21 28.36 -6.01
C ALA A 163 -0.12 27.72 -5.58
N GLY A 164 -1.23 28.45 -5.72
CA GLY A 164 -2.57 27.91 -5.49
C GLY A 164 -2.91 26.72 -6.38
N ILE A 165 -2.58 26.79 -7.67
CA ILE A 165 -2.79 25.69 -8.63
C ILE A 165 -1.97 24.46 -8.20
N VAL A 166 -0.70 24.64 -7.79
CA VAL A 166 0.15 23.53 -7.33
C VAL A 166 -0.41 22.88 -6.07
N LEU A 167 -0.90 23.68 -5.09
CA LEU A 167 -1.53 23.15 -3.88
C LEU A 167 -2.80 22.36 -4.21
N VAL A 168 -3.65 22.89 -5.07
CA VAL A 168 -4.87 22.19 -5.52
C VAL A 168 -4.52 20.92 -6.27
N ALA A 169 -3.53 20.96 -7.17
CA ALA A 169 -3.06 19.78 -7.89
C ALA A 169 -2.53 18.69 -6.94
N ALA A 170 -1.74 19.08 -5.93
CA ALA A 170 -1.25 18.15 -4.91
C ALA A 170 -2.40 17.50 -4.11
N ALA A 171 -3.40 18.30 -3.71
CA ALA A 171 -4.59 17.81 -3.01
C ALA A 171 -5.42 16.85 -3.88
N VAL A 172 -5.64 17.21 -5.15
CA VAL A 172 -6.38 16.38 -6.12
C VAL A 172 -5.64 15.07 -6.39
N LEU A 173 -4.31 15.11 -6.59
CA LEU A 173 -3.51 13.89 -6.78
C LEU A 173 -3.58 12.96 -5.56
N SER A 174 -3.46 13.51 -4.35
CA SER A 174 -3.57 12.73 -3.12
C SER A 174 -4.96 12.12 -2.95
N ALA A 175 -6.02 12.91 -3.20
CA ALA A 175 -7.39 12.43 -3.12
C ALA A 175 -7.71 11.36 -4.18
N ALA A 176 -7.29 11.57 -5.43
CA ALA A 176 -7.47 10.61 -6.52
C ALA A 176 -6.72 9.30 -6.26
N GLY A 177 -5.47 9.40 -5.79
CA GLY A 177 -4.69 8.22 -5.40
C GLY A 177 -5.33 7.45 -4.25
N SER A 178 -5.78 8.15 -3.21
CA SER A 178 -6.49 7.53 -2.07
C SER A 178 -7.81 6.87 -2.52
N GLY A 179 -8.57 7.52 -3.39
CA GLY A 179 -9.78 6.95 -3.97
C GLY A 179 -9.51 5.69 -4.78
N LEU A 180 -8.47 5.69 -5.61
CA LEU A 180 -8.05 4.52 -6.38
C LEU A 180 -7.60 3.37 -5.46
N GLY A 181 -6.80 3.65 -4.44
CA GLY A 181 -6.37 2.67 -3.44
C GLY A 181 -7.55 2.07 -2.67
N TYR A 182 -8.48 2.90 -2.23
CA TYR A 182 -9.71 2.45 -1.56
C TYR A 182 -10.55 1.53 -2.46
N LEU A 183 -10.77 1.90 -3.71
CA LEU A 183 -11.51 1.08 -4.67
C LEU A 183 -10.84 -0.27 -4.91
N GLN A 184 -9.50 -0.30 -4.95
CA GLN A 184 -8.73 -1.53 -5.13
C GLN A 184 -8.91 -2.48 -3.93
N VAL A 185 -8.75 -1.99 -2.70
CA VAL A 185 -8.93 -2.76 -1.46
C VAL A 185 -10.38 -3.24 -1.34
N TYR A 186 -11.36 -2.35 -1.54
CA TYR A 186 -12.78 -2.68 -1.46
C TYR A 186 -13.20 -3.77 -2.45
N ARG A 187 -12.68 -3.72 -3.69
CA ARG A 187 -12.94 -4.76 -4.70
C ARG A 187 -12.34 -6.10 -4.32
N GLN A 188 -11.15 -6.10 -3.75
CA GLN A 188 -10.48 -7.32 -3.29
C GLN A 188 -11.23 -7.96 -2.12
N ASP A 189 -11.59 -7.18 -1.11
CA ASP A 189 -12.36 -7.66 0.05
C ASP A 189 -13.71 -8.24 -0.38
N ARG A 190 -14.41 -7.55 -1.30
CA ARG A 190 -15.66 -8.04 -1.86
C ARG A 190 -15.50 -9.36 -2.61
N ALA A 191 -14.44 -9.50 -3.40
CA ALA A 191 -14.20 -10.74 -4.14
C ALA A 191 -13.87 -11.92 -3.22
N VAL A 192 -13.11 -11.70 -2.14
CA VAL A 192 -12.85 -12.71 -1.11
C VAL A 192 -14.12 -13.10 -0.37
N GLU A 193 -14.97 -12.14 0.02
CA GLU A 193 -16.23 -12.43 0.71
C GLU A 193 -17.24 -13.17 -0.20
N GLN A 194 -17.28 -12.84 -1.49
CA GLN A 194 -18.05 -13.59 -2.46
C GLN A 194 -17.54 -15.03 -2.61
N ALA A 195 -16.23 -15.23 -2.70
CA ALA A 195 -15.62 -16.55 -2.75
C ALA A 195 -15.95 -17.36 -1.48
N ARG A 196 -15.87 -16.72 -0.30
CA ARG A 196 -16.25 -17.31 0.99
C ARG A 196 -17.72 -17.74 1.03
N SER A 197 -18.62 -16.88 0.58
CA SER A 197 -20.07 -17.20 0.52
C SER A 197 -20.35 -18.33 -0.46
N GLN A 198 -19.71 -18.32 -1.65
CA GLN A 198 -19.84 -19.39 -2.64
C GLN A 198 -19.42 -20.75 -2.07
N ILE A 199 -18.24 -20.81 -1.42
CA ILE A 199 -17.77 -22.09 -0.88
C ILE A 199 -18.57 -22.53 0.34
N ALA A 200 -19.09 -21.61 1.16
CA ALA A 200 -19.96 -21.94 2.27
C ALA A 200 -21.26 -22.66 1.81
N GLU A 201 -21.78 -22.26 0.63
CA GLU A 201 -22.99 -22.87 0.04
C GLU A 201 -22.67 -24.13 -0.76
N GLN A 202 -21.62 -24.10 -1.58
CA GLN A 202 -21.32 -25.19 -2.53
C GLN A 202 -20.46 -26.30 -1.89
N GLY A 203 -19.57 -25.95 -0.97
CA GLY A 203 -18.59 -26.87 -0.37
C GLY A 203 -19.21 -28.12 0.26
N PRO A 204 -20.27 -28.01 1.10
CA PRO A 204 -20.94 -29.19 1.64
C PRO A 204 -21.44 -30.14 0.56
N ARG A 205 -22.13 -29.62 -0.45
CA ARG A 205 -22.66 -30.42 -1.58
C ARG A 205 -21.57 -31.10 -2.39
N ILE A 206 -20.42 -30.40 -2.61
CA ILE A 206 -19.28 -30.97 -3.32
C ILE A 206 -18.73 -32.18 -2.54
N VAL A 207 -18.56 -32.05 -1.22
CA VAL A 207 -18.05 -33.14 -0.38
C VAL A 207 -19.04 -34.29 -0.27
N GLU A 208 -20.35 -34.01 -0.12
CA GLU A 208 -21.41 -35.01 -0.13
C GLU A 208 -21.40 -35.83 -1.43
N GLN A 209 -21.39 -35.17 -2.59
CA GLN A 209 -21.34 -35.83 -3.89
C GLN A 209 -20.03 -36.59 -4.14
N MET A 210 -18.91 -36.11 -3.59
CA MET A 210 -17.62 -36.77 -3.73
C MET A 210 -17.54 -38.07 -2.92
N LEU A 211 -18.20 -38.13 -1.76
CA LEU A 211 -18.14 -39.26 -0.83
C LEU A 211 -19.30 -40.27 -0.99
N SER A 212 -20.40 -39.87 -1.64
CA SER A 212 -21.58 -40.72 -1.79
C SER A 212 -21.53 -41.52 -3.09
N TYR A 213 -21.89 -42.80 -3.02
CA TYR A 213 -22.03 -43.69 -4.17
C TYR A 213 -23.00 -44.85 -3.89
N GLY A 214 -23.74 -45.25 -4.91
CA GLY A 214 -24.61 -46.41 -4.90
C GLY A 214 -23.94 -47.64 -5.46
N THR A 215 -24.45 -48.87 -5.14
CA THR A 215 -23.97 -50.12 -5.71
C THR A 215 -24.21 -50.19 -7.23
N ASP A 216 -25.36 -49.72 -7.69
CA ASP A 216 -25.77 -49.79 -9.09
C ASP A 216 -25.22 -48.63 -9.95
N THR A 217 -24.82 -47.51 -9.29
CA THR A 217 -24.36 -46.28 -9.95
C THR A 217 -22.88 -45.97 -9.71
N VAL A 218 -22.14 -46.92 -9.11
CA VAL A 218 -20.78 -46.73 -8.63
C VAL A 218 -19.81 -46.18 -9.66
N VAL A 219 -19.92 -46.59 -10.93
CA VAL A 219 -19.05 -46.14 -12.01
C VAL A 219 -19.26 -44.68 -12.32
N ASP A 220 -20.52 -44.26 -12.43
CA ASP A 220 -20.90 -42.88 -12.74
C ASP A 220 -20.63 -41.97 -11.53
N ASP A 221 -20.90 -42.44 -10.31
CA ASP A 221 -20.65 -41.70 -9.09
C ASP A 221 -19.15 -41.45 -8.86
N PHE A 222 -18.31 -42.46 -9.12
CA PHE A 222 -16.88 -42.33 -9.06
C PHE A 222 -16.32 -41.37 -10.11
N ALA A 223 -16.83 -41.42 -11.33
CA ALA A 223 -16.45 -40.46 -12.36
C ALA A 223 -16.84 -39.01 -11.98
N ARG A 224 -18.04 -38.84 -11.43
CA ARG A 224 -18.53 -37.53 -10.90
C ARG A 224 -17.65 -37.04 -9.77
N ALA A 225 -17.33 -37.90 -8.80
CA ALA A 225 -16.44 -37.57 -7.69
C ALA A 225 -15.05 -37.12 -8.18
N GLN A 226 -14.49 -37.79 -9.18
CA GLN A 226 -13.20 -37.39 -9.78
C GLN A 226 -13.25 -36.02 -10.45
N ALA A 227 -14.38 -35.66 -11.11
CA ALA A 227 -14.57 -34.34 -11.71
C ALA A 227 -14.64 -33.20 -10.68
N LEU A 228 -15.04 -33.51 -9.43
CA LEU A 228 -15.08 -32.54 -8.31
C LEU A 228 -13.74 -32.33 -7.63
N THR A 229 -12.68 -33.00 -8.06
CA THR A 229 -11.34 -32.88 -7.48
C THR A 229 -10.37 -32.13 -8.39
N THR A 230 -9.32 -31.55 -7.81
CA THR A 230 -8.20 -31.02 -8.58
C THR A 230 -7.38 -32.15 -9.17
N ASP A 231 -6.62 -31.83 -10.24
CA ASP A 231 -5.74 -32.82 -10.88
C ASP A 231 -4.67 -33.38 -9.92
N GLY A 232 -4.25 -32.58 -8.94
CA GLY A 232 -3.29 -33.00 -7.90
C GLY A 232 -3.86 -34.01 -6.90
N TYR A 233 -5.14 -33.88 -6.54
CA TYR A 233 -5.79 -34.75 -5.56
C TYR A 233 -6.46 -35.99 -6.21
N ARG A 234 -6.85 -35.90 -7.48
CA ARG A 234 -7.54 -36.98 -8.22
C ARG A 234 -6.87 -38.35 -8.14
N PRO A 235 -5.53 -38.50 -8.28
CA PRO A 235 -4.89 -39.81 -8.16
C PRO A 235 -5.09 -40.49 -6.81
N GLN A 236 -5.11 -39.69 -5.72
CA GLN A 236 -5.37 -40.21 -4.38
C GLN A 236 -6.83 -40.70 -4.24
N LEU A 237 -7.79 -39.95 -4.75
CA LEU A 237 -9.19 -40.36 -4.78
C LEU A 237 -9.40 -41.64 -5.59
N VAL A 238 -8.80 -41.76 -6.78
CA VAL A 238 -8.88 -42.93 -7.64
C VAL A 238 -8.30 -44.17 -6.92
N ALA A 239 -7.18 -44.03 -6.20
CA ALA A 239 -6.62 -45.14 -5.42
C ALA A 239 -7.57 -45.61 -4.30
N GLN A 240 -8.27 -44.66 -3.63
CA GLN A 240 -9.30 -45.01 -2.64
C GLN A 240 -10.52 -45.70 -3.27
N GLN A 241 -10.99 -45.23 -4.42
CA GLN A 241 -12.09 -45.83 -5.18
C GLN A 241 -11.76 -47.27 -5.61
N GLN A 242 -10.53 -47.51 -6.09
CA GLN A 242 -10.05 -48.85 -6.45
C GLN A 242 -10.00 -49.82 -5.23
N ALA A 243 -9.63 -49.29 -4.05
CA ALA A 243 -9.66 -50.06 -2.83
C ALA A 243 -11.08 -50.49 -2.43
N VAL A 244 -12.06 -49.54 -2.58
CA VAL A 244 -13.49 -49.85 -2.35
C VAL A 244 -13.99 -50.92 -3.33
N GLN A 245 -13.65 -50.80 -4.62
CA GLN A 245 -14.04 -51.81 -5.61
C GLN A 245 -13.49 -53.22 -5.30
N LYS A 246 -12.27 -53.30 -4.81
CA LYS A 246 -11.63 -54.58 -4.45
C LYS A 246 -12.24 -55.21 -3.18
N SER A 247 -12.72 -54.41 -2.22
CA SER A 247 -13.32 -54.91 -0.98
C SER A 247 -14.78 -55.26 -1.09
N GLY A 248 -15.41 -55.02 -2.24
CA GLY A 248 -16.86 -55.13 -2.46
C GLY A 248 -17.57 -53.81 -2.21
N VAL A 249 -18.30 -53.35 -3.24
CA VAL A 249 -19.01 -52.09 -3.18
C VAL A 249 -20.25 -52.21 -2.31
N VAL A 250 -20.33 -51.39 -1.29
CA VAL A 250 -21.54 -51.23 -0.45
C VAL A 250 -21.99 -49.77 -0.64
N SER A 251 -23.30 -49.55 -0.80
CA SER A 251 -23.84 -48.20 -0.95
C SER A 251 -23.48 -47.34 0.25
N ASN A 252 -23.01 -46.14 -0.03
CA ASN A 252 -22.54 -45.18 0.96
C ASN A 252 -23.09 -43.78 0.62
N GLU A 253 -23.88 -43.21 1.52
CA GLU A 253 -24.48 -41.90 1.36
C GLU A 253 -24.05 -40.99 2.50
N TYR A 254 -23.56 -39.81 2.20
CA TYR A 254 -23.15 -38.80 3.18
C TYR A 254 -23.94 -37.51 3.00
N TRP A 255 -24.23 -36.86 4.10
CA TRP A 255 -24.78 -35.50 4.15
C TRP A 255 -24.08 -34.68 5.24
N ALA A 256 -23.94 -33.39 4.99
CA ALA A 256 -23.33 -32.46 5.94
C ALA A 256 -24.39 -31.99 6.95
N VAL A 257 -24.17 -32.30 8.22
CA VAL A 257 -25.03 -31.83 9.33
C VAL A 257 -24.67 -30.39 9.70
N SER A 258 -23.39 -30.07 9.65
CA SER A 258 -22.88 -28.71 9.84
C SER A 258 -21.60 -28.50 9.09
N SER A 259 -21.36 -27.24 8.72
CA SER A 259 -20.12 -26.84 8.02
C SER A 259 -19.69 -25.44 8.43
N ALA A 260 -18.39 -25.18 8.41
CA ALA A 260 -17.82 -23.87 8.67
C ALA A 260 -16.60 -23.63 7.76
N VAL A 261 -16.56 -22.47 7.13
CA VAL A 261 -15.36 -22.01 6.41
C VAL A 261 -14.32 -21.61 7.43
N LEU A 262 -13.11 -22.17 7.34
CA LEU A 262 -12.02 -21.88 8.24
C LEU A 262 -11.44 -20.49 7.97
N THR A 263 -10.96 -19.84 9.02
CA THR A 263 -10.30 -18.54 8.97
C THR A 263 -8.77 -18.67 9.02
N ASP A 264 -8.27 -19.89 9.30
CA ASP A 264 -6.84 -20.20 9.30
C ASP A 264 -6.60 -21.53 8.52
N PRO A 265 -5.94 -21.46 7.35
CA PRO A 265 -5.51 -20.24 6.64
C PRO A 265 -6.72 -19.40 6.17
N PRO A 266 -6.55 -18.07 6.05
CA PRO A 266 -7.64 -17.20 5.62
C PRO A 266 -8.06 -17.54 4.18
N PRO A 267 -9.38 -17.50 3.89
CA PRO A 267 -9.88 -17.73 2.54
C PRO A 267 -9.36 -16.65 1.57
N SER A 268 -9.15 -17.03 0.33
CA SER A 268 -8.78 -16.15 -0.77
C SER A 268 -9.83 -16.27 -1.89
N MET A 269 -9.64 -15.54 -3.00
CA MET A 269 -10.50 -15.65 -4.18
C MET A 269 -10.44 -17.05 -4.81
N GLU A 270 -9.35 -17.80 -4.60
CA GLU A 270 -9.07 -19.06 -5.29
C GLU A 270 -8.92 -20.26 -4.33
N ARG A 271 -8.80 -20.02 -3.03
CA ARG A 271 -8.57 -21.08 -2.03
C ARG A 271 -9.40 -20.86 -0.79
N ALA A 272 -9.97 -21.96 -0.28
CA ALA A 272 -10.67 -21.97 0.98
C ALA A 272 -10.55 -23.34 1.65
N ALA A 273 -10.66 -23.37 2.96
CA ALA A 273 -10.76 -24.61 3.73
C ALA A 273 -12.06 -24.63 4.54
N MET A 274 -12.67 -25.80 4.66
CA MET A 274 -13.87 -26.00 5.44
C MET A 274 -13.73 -27.15 6.43
N LEU A 275 -14.38 -27.01 7.57
CA LEU A 275 -14.65 -28.10 8.49
C LEU A 275 -16.09 -28.55 8.27
N LEU A 276 -16.30 -29.86 8.08
CA LEU A 276 -17.63 -30.45 7.89
C LEU A 276 -17.84 -31.56 8.91
N ALA A 277 -18.99 -31.54 9.58
CA ALA A 277 -19.51 -32.68 10.32
C ALA A 277 -20.44 -33.43 9.39
N LEU A 278 -20.08 -34.64 9.04
CA LEU A 278 -20.81 -35.51 8.13
C LEU A 278 -21.53 -36.59 8.92
N GLN A 279 -22.77 -36.88 8.53
CA GLN A 279 -23.45 -38.10 8.87
C GLN A 279 -23.55 -38.95 7.61
N GLY A 280 -23.36 -40.24 7.73
CA GLY A 280 -23.41 -41.14 6.58
C GLY A 280 -24.24 -42.39 6.92
N GLN A 281 -24.73 -43.01 5.85
CA GLN A 281 -25.47 -44.25 5.88
C GLN A 281 -24.73 -45.26 5.01
N LEU A 282 -24.38 -46.40 5.58
CA LEU A 282 -23.74 -47.52 4.92
C LEU A 282 -24.73 -48.68 4.78
N GLY A 283 -24.91 -49.18 3.53
CA GLY A 283 -25.85 -50.23 3.19
C GLY A 283 -27.16 -49.71 2.62
N ALA A 284 -27.78 -50.47 1.71
CA ALA A 284 -29.06 -50.13 1.07
C ALA A 284 -30.24 -50.86 1.70
N ASP A 285 -30.01 -51.97 2.42
CA ASP A 285 -31.10 -52.71 3.06
C ASP A 285 -31.51 -52.03 4.37
N PRO A 286 -32.81 -51.64 4.55
CA PRO A 286 -33.27 -50.99 5.76
C PRO A 286 -33.07 -51.82 7.05
N LYS A 287 -32.84 -53.13 6.93
CA LYS A 287 -32.61 -54.02 8.08
C LYS A 287 -31.14 -54.10 8.51
N ASP A 288 -30.20 -53.65 7.67
CA ASP A 288 -28.76 -53.74 7.94
C ASP A 288 -28.00 -52.39 7.69
N VAL A 289 -28.74 -51.29 7.82
CA VAL A 289 -28.18 -49.94 7.68
C VAL A 289 -27.34 -49.59 8.90
N LYS A 290 -26.10 -49.15 8.66
CA LYS A 290 -25.21 -48.61 9.69
C LYS A 290 -25.03 -47.10 9.51
N PHE A 291 -25.30 -46.36 10.59
CA PHE A 291 -25.02 -44.92 10.60
C PHE A 291 -23.60 -44.66 11.06
N ILE A 292 -22.94 -43.77 10.36
CA ILE A 292 -21.58 -43.36 10.64
C ILE A 292 -21.50 -41.83 10.73
N THR A 293 -20.65 -41.33 11.59
CA THR A 293 -20.36 -39.89 11.70
C THR A 293 -18.89 -39.65 11.48
N ALA A 294 -18.57 -38.62 10.73
CA ALA A 294 -17.20 -38.24 10.49
C ALA A 294 -17.05 -36.71 10.58
N THR A 295 -15.88 -36.25 11.03
CA THR A 295 -15.50 -34.87 10.93
C THR A 295 -14.33 -34.78 9.95
N VAL A 296 -14.52 -34.00 8.90
CA VAL A 296 -13.51 -33.85 7.85
C VAL A 296 -13.14 -32.38 7.67
N ARG A 297 -11.89 -32.15 7.32
CA ARG A 297 -11.41 -30.93 6.74
C ARG A 297 -11.31 -31.13 5.24
N ALA A 298 -11.95 -30.27 4.49
CA ALA A 298 -11.83 -30.21 3.03
C ALA A 298 -11.16 -28.89 2.62
N ASP A 299 -10.09 -29.00 1.87
CA ASP A 299 -9.41 -27.86 1.24
C ASP A 299 -9.87 -27.77 -0.20
N PHE A 300 -10.20 -26.55 -0.65
CA PHE A 300 -10.75 -26.28 -1.97
C PHE A 300 -9.88 -25.32 -2.75
N GLU A 301 -9.78 -25.55 -4.04
CA GLU A 301 -9.19 -24.63 -5.02
C GLU A 301 -10.20 -24.34 -6.13
N LYS A 302 -10.24 -23.07 -6.56
CA LYS A 302 -11.09 -22.62 -7.64
C LYS A 302 -10.35 -22.81 -8.98
N SER A 303 -10.97 -23.52 -9.91
CA SER A 303 -10.48 -23.71 -11.28
C SER A 303 -11.49 -23.10 -12.25
N GLY A 304 -11.17 -21.95 -12.81
CA GLY A 304 -12.15 -21.10 -13.50
C GLY A 304 -13.22 -20.64 -12.53
N ASP A 305 -14.49 -20.93 -12.81
CA ASP A 305 -15.62 -20.59 -11.94
C ASP A 305 -16.08 -21.72 -11.01
N THR A 306 -15.41 -22.86 -11.01
CA THR A 306 -15.81 -24.04 -10.23
C THR A 306 -14.86 -24.31 -9.08
N TRP A 307 -15.42 -24.58 -7.90
CA TRP A 307 -14.67 -25.06 -6.75
C TRP A 307 -14.43 -26.56 -6.84
N ARG A 308 -13.21 -27.00 -6.56
CA ARG A 308 -12.80 -28.40 -6.54
C ARG A 308 -12.05 -28.72 -5.26
N VAL A 309 -12.21 -29.96 -4.78
CA VAL A 309 -11.47 -30.42 -3.60
C VAL A 309 -10.00 -30.67 -3.98
N SER A 310 -9.11 -29.99 -3.26
CA SER A 310 -7.66 -30.16 -3.40
C SER A 310 -7.05 -31.05 -2.32
N ALA A 311 -7.73 -31.24 -1.19
CA ALA A 311 -7.39 -32.23 -0.17
C ALA A 311 -8.60 -32.53 0.71
N LEU A 312 -8.68 -33.74 1.22
CA LEU A 312 -9.66 -34.15 2.24
C LEU A 312 -8.93 -34.91 3.36
N THR A 313 -9.12 -34.44 4.59
CA THR A 313 -8.50 -35.02 5.78
C THR A 313 -9.57 -35.39 6.78
N VAL A 314 -9.62 -36.66 7.21
CA VAL A 314 -10.50 -37.13 8.25
C VAL A 314 -9.87 -36.81 9.61
N LEU A 315 -10.52 -35.93 10.38
CA LEU A 315 -10.01 -35.50 11.70
C LEU A 315 -10.46 -36.43 12.82
N LYS A 316 -11.67 -36.99 12.72
CA LYS A 316 -12.21 -37.98 13.65
C LYS A 316 -12.74 -39.15 12.84
N LYS A 317 -12.19 -40.35 13.10
CA LYS A 317 -12.66 -41.59 12.45
C LYS A 317 -14.10 -41.88 12.88
N PRO A 318 -14.91 -42.49 11.99
CA PRO A 318 -16.28 -42.84 12.29
C PRO A 318 -16.38 -43.67 13.58
N ASN A 319 -17.17 -43.23 14.56
CA ASN A 319 -17.64 -44.12 15.60
C ASN A 319 -18.85 -44.88 15.00
N MET A 320 -18.73 -46.21 14.88
CA MET A 320 -19.91 -47.05 14.61
C MET A 320 -20.75 -47.04 15.90
N ALA A 321 -21.81 -46.24 15.91
CA ALA A 321 -22.78 -46.31 16.98
C ALA A 321 -23.61 -47.57 16.76
N GLY A 322 -23.45 -48.57 17.59
CA GLY A 322 -24.35 -49.71 17.67
C GLY A 322 -23.74 -51.05 17.33
N ALA A 323 -22.92 -51.59 18.23
CA ALA A 323 -22.83 -53.05 18.46
C ALA A 323 -22.28 -53.22 19.88
N GLY A 324 -23.11 -53.45 20.81
CA GLY A 324 -22.67 -53.83 22.16
C GLY A 324 -23.64 -53.37 23.26
N GLY A 325 -24.60 -54.15 23.57
CA GLY A 325 -25.39 -54.08 24.77
C GLY A 325 -26.16 -55.36 24.89
#